data_72345c6a2cc1e9824687a26ae9a0312f
#
_entry.id   72345c6a2cc1e9824687a26ae9a0312f
#
_cell.length_a   1.000
_cell.length_b   1.000
_cell.length_c   1.000
_cell.angle_alpha   90.00
_cell.angle_beta   90.00
_cell.angle_gamma   90.00
#
_symmetry.space_group_name_H-M   'P 1'
#
loop_
_entity.id
_entity.type
_entity.pdbx_description
1 polymer ?
#
loop_
_entity_poly.entity_id
_entity_poly.type
_entity_poly.pdbx_seq_one_letter_code
_entity_poly.pdbx_strand_id
1 'polypeptide(L)'
;MQRTVLARELSDAVEVLIVANPCFGLDIAAAAEIRSQIMAVRNRGSAVLLVSEDLDELLALADRILVMSNGQVVYETPIQTAEVATIGHHMAAH
;
A
#
# COMPACT_ATOMS: atom_id res chain seq x y z
N MET A 1 -0.97 6.11 -14.37
CA MET A 1 -2.28 5.49 -14.62
C MET A 1 -2.77 4.76 -13.40
N GLN A 2 -3.99 5.01 -13.05
CA GLN A 2 -4.59 4.36 -11.89
C GLN A 2 -5.16 3.02 -12.30
N ARG A 3 -4.93 2.01 -11.47
CA ARG A 3 -5.46 0.70 -11.77
C ARG A 3 -5.75 -0.05 -10.50
N THR A 4 -6.90 -0.64 -10.44
CA THR A 4 -7.27 -1.54 -9.38
C THR A 4 -7.50 -2.90 -10.00
N VAL A 5 -6.83 -3.90 -9.45
CA VAL A 5 -6.96 -5.26 -9.93
C VAL A 5 -7.36 -6.13 -8.77
N LEU A 6 -8.48 -6.81 -8.92
CA LEU A 6 -8.94 -7.75 -7.91
C LEU A 6 -8.56 -9.14 -8.40
N ALA A 7 -7.63 -9.77 -7.72
CA ALA A 7 -7.21 -11.11 -8.10
C ALA A 7 -8.35 -12.07 -7.86
N ARG A 8 -8.54 -12.97 -8.79
CA ARG A 8 -9.53 -14.00 -8.64
C ARG A 8 -9.19 -14.86 -7.46
N GLU A 9 -10.17 -15.30 -6.79
CA GLU A 9 -9.92 -16.24 -5.73
C GLU A 9 -9.29 -17.47 -6.34
N LEU A 10 -8.15 -17.81 -5.82
CA LEU A 10 -7.44 -18.99 -6.29
C LEU A 10 -7.86 -20.20 -5.49
N SER A 11 -8.36 -19.95 -4.31
CA SER A 11 -8.87 -20.98 -3.46
C SER A 11 -9.94 -20.34 -2.62
N ASP A 12 -10.53 -21.10 -1.77
CA ASP A 12 -11.60 -20.60 -0.93
C ASP A 12 -11.13 -19.60 0.07
N ALA A 13 -9.84 -19.55 0.34
CA ALA A 13 -9.38 -18.90 1.54
C ALA A 13 -8.78 -17.55 1.32
N VAL A 14 -8.28 -17.22 0.12
CA VAL A 14 -7.46 -16.03 -0.04
C VAL A 14 -7.94 -15.19 -1.19
N GLU A 15 -8.18 -13.92 -0.91
CA GLU A 15 -8.38 -12.91 -1.93
C GLU A 15 -7.22 -11.93 -1.85
N VAL A 16 -6.81 -11.42 -3.00
CA VAL A 16 -5.76 -10.42 -3.07
C VAL A 16 -6.31 -9.21 -3.81
N LEU A 17 -6.20 -8.05 -3.17
CA LEU A 17 -6.58 -6.79 -3.78
C LEU A 17 -5.31 -6.01 -4.09
N ILE A 18 -5.18 -5.55 -5.33
CA ILE A 18 -4.05 -4.73 -5.74
C ILE A 18 -4.57 -3.34 -6.07
N VAL A 19 -4.05 -2.33 -5.37
CA VAL A 19 -4.53 -0.96 -5.50
C VAL A 19 -3.34 -0.04 -5.68
N ALA A 20 -3.40 0.82 -6.69
CA ALA A 20 -2.31 1.76 -6.96
C ALA A 20 -2.81 3.19 -6.78
N ASN A 21 -2.13 3.95 -5.92
CA ASN A 21 -2.40 5.36 -5.65
C ASN A 21 -3.89 5.64 -5.42
N PRO A 22 -4.52 4.94 -4.50
CA PRO A 22 -5.99 4.97 -4.40
C PRO A 22 -6.54 6.32 -3.98
N CYS A 23 -5.75 7.15 -3.30
CA CYS A 23 -6.24 8.44 -2.82
C CYS A 23 -5.71 9.61 -3.63
N PHE A 24 -5.07 9.34 -4.77
CA PHE A 24 -4.48 10.40 -5.58
C PHE A 24 -5.59 11.34 -6.09
N GLY A 25 -5.43 12.62 -5.83
CA GLY A 25 -6.36 13.61 -6.32
C GLY A 25 -7.65 13.76 -5.52
N LEU A 26 -7.79 13.02 -4.43
CA LEU A 26 -8.98 13.08 -3.61
C LEU A 26 -8.81 14.06 -2.46
N ASP A 27 -9.93 14.66 -2.03
CA ASP A 27 -9.89 15.50 -0.84
C ASP A 27 -9.80 14.63 0.43
N ILE A 28 -9.70 15.28 1.57
CA ILE A 28 -9.45 14.59 2.83
C ILE A 28 -10.58 13.62 3.16
N ALA A 29 -11.82 14.03 2.95
CA ALA A 29 -12.96 13.19 3.31
C ALA A 29 -13.05 11.97 2.41
N ALA A 30 -12.86 12.17 1.10
CA ALA A 30 -12.90 11.07 0.15
C ALA A 30 -11.74 10.11 0.37
N ALA A 31 -10.55 10.64 0.68
CA ALA A 31 -9.41 9.80 0.97
C ALA A 31 -9.62 8.96 2.21
N ALA A 32 -10.23 9.53 3.25
CA ALA A 32 -10.52 8.80 4.47
C ALA A 32 -11.47 7.65 4.21
N GLU A 33 -12.47 7.88 3.35
CA GLU A 33 -13.42 6.84 3.01
C GLU A 33 -12.73 5.68 2.28
N ILE A 34 -11.88 5.99 1.31
CA ILE A 34 -11.15 4.96 0.56
C ILE A 34 -10.24 4.16 1.48
N ARG A 35 -9.54 4.84 2.38
CA ARG A 35 -8.66 4.16 3.33
C ARG A 35 -9.44 3.23 4.24
N SER A 36 -10.61 3.66 4.66
CA SER A 36 -11.48 2.84 5.50
C SER A 36 -11.90 1.57 4.76
N GLN A 37 -12.23 1.68 3.47
CA GLN A 37 -12.61 0.53 2.69
C GLN A 37 -11.45 -0.45 2.52
N ILE A 38 -10.25 0.05 2.31
CA ILE A 38 -9.06 -0.80 2.20
C ILE A 38 -8.82 -1.55 3.49
N MET A 39 -8.91 -0.87 4.61
CA MET A 39 -8.72 -1.51 5.91
C MET A 39 -9.79 -2.55 6.20
N ALA A 40 -11.02 -2.31 5.76
CA ALA A 40 -12.09 -3.28 5.93
C ALA A 40 -11.80 -4.57 5.16
N VAL A 41 -11.28 -4.44 3.95
CA VAL A 41 -10.89 -5.60 3.13
C VAL A 41 -9.77 -6.38 3.83
N ARG A 42 -8.75 -5.68 4.31
CA ARG A 42 -7.66 -6.32 5.02
C ARG A 42 -8.16 -7.03 6.27
N ASN A 43 -9.05 -6.41 7.03
CA ASN A 43 -9.52 -6.96 8.29
C ASN A 43 -10.41 -8.17 8.10
N ARG A 44 -10.92 -8.37 6.89
CA ARG A 44 -11.67 -9.60 6.57
C ARG A 44 -10.76 -10.77 6.23
N GLY A 45 -9.45 -10.57 6.26
CA GLY A 45 -8.50 -11.62 5.98
C GLY A 45 -7.94 -11.61 4.57
N SER A 46 -8.30 -10.63 3.78
CA SER A 46 -7.75 -10.50 2.43
C SER A 46 -6.35 -9.91 2.49
N ALA A 47 -5.53 -10.25 1.53
CA ALA A 47 -4.24 -9.62 1.35
C ALA A 47 -4.40 -8.39 0.47
N VAL A 48 -3.73 -7.31 0.83
CA VAL A 48 -3.78 -6.07 0.05
C VAL A 48 -2.38 -5.68 -0.34
N LEU A 49 -2.16 -5.47 -1.63
CA LEU A 49 -0.93 -4.89 -2.14
C LEU A 49 -1.22 -3.44 -2.51
N LEU A 50 -0.67 -2.53 -1.74
CA LEU A 50 -0.87 -1.11 -1.95
C LEU A 50 0.37 -0.52 -2.59
N VAL A 51 0.20 0.12 -3.73
CA VAL A 51 1.28 0.82 -4.42
C VAL A 51 0.99 2.30 -4.35
N SER A 52 1.92 3.07 -3.78
CA SER A 52 1.70 4.49 -3.61
C SER A 52 3.04 5.22 -3.55
N GLU A 53 3.04 6.45 -4.05
CA GLU A 53 4.19 7.34 -3.89
C GLU A 53 4.04 8.23 -2.67
N ASP A 54 2.92 8.15 -1.99
CA ASP A 54 2.63 8.96 -0.81
C ASP A 54 3.01 8.16 0.44
N LEU A 55 4.13 8.54 1.05
CA LEU A 55 4.63 7.84 2.22
C LEU A 55 3.66 7.91 3.39
N ASP A 56 2.97 9.05 3.55
CA ASP A 56 2.00 9.17 4.63
C ASP A 56 0.88 8.15 4.49
N GLU A 57 0.43 7.92 3.26
CA GLU A 57 -0.59 6.92 2.99
C GLU A 57 -0.09 5.51 3.34
N LEU A 58 1.14 5.21 2.95
CA LEU A 58 1.73 3.91 3.25
C LEU A 58 1.86 3.70 4.75
N LEU A 59 2.31 4.72 5.48
CA LEU A 59 2.46 4.60 6.93
C LEU A 59 1.12 4.42 7.63
N ALA A 60 0.06 4.98 7.05
CA ALA A 60 -1.27 4.88 7.66
C ALA A 60 -1.91 3.51 7.44
N LEU A 61 -1.59 2.83 6.35
CA LEU A 61 -2.34 1.65 5.92
C LEU A 61 -1.54 0.35 5.96
N ALA A 62 -0.23 0.42 5.76
CA ALA A 62 0.55 -0.79 5.51
C ALA A 62 0.98 -1.48 6.78
N ASP A 63 1.10 -2.80 6.71
CA ASP A 63 1.73 -3.59 7.77
C ASP A 63 3.22 -3.74 7.50
N ARG A 64 3.62 -3.63 6.26
CA ARG A 64 5.00 -3.78 5.80
C ARG A 64 5.18 -2.89 4.59
N ILE A 65 6.33 -2.23 4.53
CA ILE A 65 6.64 -1.32 3.44
C ILE A 65 7.85 -1.84 2.68
N LEU A 66 7.73 -1.83 1.36
CA LEU A 66 8.82 -2.18 0.47
C LEU A 66 9.09 -1.00 -0.44
N VAL A 67 10.36 -0.66 -0.63
CA VAL A 67 10.77 0.36 -1.59
C VAL A 67 11.34 -0.34 -2.80
N MET A 68 10.84 -0.01 -3.98
CA MET A 68 11.26 -0.64 -5.21
C MET A 68 11.94 0.37 -6.12
N SER A 69 12.93 -0.13 -6.87
CA SER A 69 13.61 0.68 -7.86
C SER A 69 14.11 -0.26 -8.95
N ASN A 70 13.83 0.10 -10.20
CA ASN A 70 14.28 -0.66 -11.36
C ASN A 70 13.86 -2.12 -11.30
N GLY A 71 12.65 -2.37 -10.81
CA GLY A 71 12.11 -3.71 -10.75
C GLY A 71 12.62 -4.55 -9.60
N GLN A 72 13.33 -3.95 -8.66
CA GLN A 72 13.90 -4.66 -7.52
C GLN A 72 13.48 -4.02 -6.23
N VAL A 73 13.35 -4.84 -5.18
CA VAL A 73 13.12 -4.34 -3.84
C VAL A 73 14.46 -3.92 -3.26
N VAL A 74 14.60 -2.63 -2.96
CA VAL A 74 15.86 -2.08 -2.45
C VAL A 74 15.83 -1.87 -0.94
N TYR A 75 14.66 -1.91 -0.34
CA TYR A 75 14.53 -1.76 1.11
C TYR A 75 13.19 -2.32 1.55
N GLU A 76 13.16 -2.90 2.74
CA GLU A 76 11.95 -3.50 3.28
C GLU A 76 11.95 -3.33 4.79
N THR A 77 10.78 -2.97 5.36
CA THR A 77 10.65 -2.83 6.80
C THR A 77 9.21 -3.14 7.23
N PRO A 78 9.05 -3.82 8.37
CA PRO A 78 7.73 -3.89 8.97
C PRO A 78 7.35 -2.53 9.54
N ILE A 79 6.04 -2.28 9.65
CA ILE A 79 5.57 -0.97 10.06
C ILE A 79 6.03 -0.62 11.47
N GLN A 80 6.23 -1.60 12.33
CA GLN A 80 6.60 -1.35 13.72
C GLN A 80 7.97 -0.70 13.86
N THR A 81 8.86 -0.94 12.90
CA THR A 81 10.21 -0.39 12.93
C THR A 81 10.46 0.60 11.79
N ALA A 82 9.40 1.03 11.13
CA ALA A 82 9.53 1.95 10.00
C ALA A 82 9.96 3.33 10.48
N GLU A 83 10.95 3.88 9.79
CA GLU A 83 11.43 5.24 10.05
C GLU A 83 11.27 6.05 8.78
N VAL A 84 10.58 7.18 8.89
CA VAL A 84 10.28 8.03 7.74
C VAL A 84 11.53 8.45 7.01
N ALA A 85 12.56 8.87 7.77
CA ALA A 85 13.79 9.36 7.15
C ALA A 85 14.49 8.26 6.35
N THR A 86 14.53 7.04 6.88
CA THR A 86 15.17 5.93 6.21
C THR A 86 14.43 5.54 4.95
N ILE A 87 13.12 5.44 5.05
CA ILE A 87 12.28 5.08 3.89
C ILE A 87 12.41 6.16 2.83
N GLY A 88 12.30 7.42 3.22
CA GLY A 88 12.43 8.53 2.29
C GLY A 88 13.77 8.56 1.60
N HIS A 89 14.84 8.22 2.33
CA HIS A 89 16.16 8.16 1.73
C HIS A 89 16.22 7.12 0.62
N HIS A 90 15.67 5.94 0.86
CA HIS A 90 15.69 4.89 -0.16
C HIS A 90 14.82 5.25 -1.35
N MET A 91 13.69 5.92 -1.12
CA MET A 91 12.83 6.36 -2.20
C MET A 91 13.53 7.39 -3.08
N ALA A 92 14.29 8.30 -2.48
CA ALA A 92 14.96 9.36 -3.22
C ALA A 92 16.26 8.90 -3.87
N ALA A 93 16.97 7.96 -3.25
CA ALA A 93 18.29 7.54 -3.71
C ALA A 93 18.22 6.59 -4.89
N HIS A 94 17.11 5.99 -5.12
CA HIS A 94 16.94 5.01 -6.17
C HIS A 94 15.86 5.49 -7.14
#